data_d4e460b477c7c674eb6dabc536be6bd7
#
_entry.id   d4e460b477c7c674eb6dabc536be6bd7
#
_cell.length_a   1.000
_cell.length_b   1.000
_cell.length_c   1.000
_cell.angle_alpha   90.00
_cell.angle_beta   90.00
_cell.angle_gamma   90.00
#
_symmetry.space_group_name_H-M   'P 1'
#
loop_
_entity.id
_entity.type
_entity.pdbx_description
1 polymer ?
#
loop_
_entity_poly.entity_id
_entity_poly.type
_entity_poly.pdbx_seq_one_letter_code
_entity_poly.pdbx_strand_id
1 'polypeptide(L)'
;MMLHRRFLGILVGLTAVVAAFGQGAFSFKINEVVVSNTDGLIDEYGERTGWIEIANTSWGTNNLRSCYLTTNREALNKGLSVPERVKLMSLIPKGDERTNLTAQQRIVFFADGHTNLGTLHTNFTLKEGEENFIALFDGNGKTLLDSITVPPLAENQSYARVYDSDSEAYVWMVLDADEV
;
A
#
# COMPACT_ATOMS: atom_id res chain seq x y z
N MET A 1 -22.62 -57.27 -45.41
CA MET A 1 -21.24 -57.13 -44.83
C MET A 1 -21.06 -55.68 -44.52
N MET A 2 -21.41 -55.26 -43.26
CA MET A 2 -21.38 -53.86 -42.80
C MET A 2 -20.06 -53.60 -42.05
N LEU A 3 -19.28 -52.69 -42.58
CA LEU A 3 -17.98 -52.28 -42.02
C LEU A 3 -18.20 -51.15 -40.93
N HIS A 4 -17.99 -51.53 -39.69
CA HIS A 4 -18.05 -50.54 -38.58
C HIS A 4 -16.73 -49.79 -38.49
N ARG A 5 -16.73 -48.50 -38.87
CA ARG A 5 -15.61 -47.56 -38.61
C ARG A 5 -15.70 -47.08 -37.18
N ARG A 6 -14.77 -47.51 -36.33
CA ARG A 6 -14.56 -46.93 -34.98
C ARG A 6 -13.79 -45.64 -35.12
N PHE A 7 -14.44 -44.52 -34.76
CA PHE A 7 -13.77 -43.23 -34.55
C PHE A 7 -13.11 -43.25 -33.18
N LEU A 8 -11.77 -43.20 -33.17
CA LEU A 8 -10.98 -43.01 -31.94
C LEU A 8 -10.85 -41.52 -31.74
N GLY A 9 -11.68 -40.97 -30.82
CA GLY A 9 -11.60 -39.54 -30.38
C GLY A 9 -10.37 -39.35 -29.51
N ILE A 10 -9.38 -38.60 -29.99
CA ILE A 10 -8.25 -38.15 -29.20
C ILE A 10 -8.76 -36.96 -28.36
N LEU A 11 -8.92 -37.19 -27.04
CA LEU A 11 -9.21 -36.14 -26.07
C LEU A 11 -7.91 -35.38 -25.77
N VAL A 12 -7.67 -34.25 -26.42
CA VAL A 12 -6.57 -33.36 -26.09
C VAL A 12 -6.96 -32.63 -24.81
N GLY A 13 -6.46 -33.12 -23.68
CA GLY A 13 -6.57 -32.44 -22.41
C GLY A 13 -5.79 -31.13 -22.43
N LEU A 14 -6.50 -30.00 -22.51
CA LEU A 14 -5.93 -28.68 -22.34
C LEU A 14 -5.64 -28.47 -20.84
N THR A 15 -4.43 -28.78 -20.39
CA THR A 15 -3.96 -28.40 -19.05
C THR A 15 -3.73 -26.90 -19.05
N ALA A 16 -4.69 -26.15 -18.51
CA ALA A 16 -4.47 -24.76 -18.17
C ALA A 16 -3.40 -24.69 -17.07
N VAL A 17 -2.18 -24.32 -17.44
CA VAL A 17 -1.16 -23.92 -16.48
C VAL A 17 -1.61 -22.58 -15.93
N VAL A 18 -2.28 -22.59 -14.78
CA VAL A 18 -2.49 -21.40 -13.99
C VAL A 18 -1.11 -21.01 -13.45
N ALA A 19 -0.44 -20.07 -14.11
CA ALA A 19 0.73 -19.44 -13.54
C ALA A 19 0.26 -18.74 -12.26
N ALA A 20 0.55 -19.33 -11.11
CA ALA A 20 0.46 -18.64 -9.82
C ALA A 20 1.52 -17.54 -9.86
N PHE A 21 1.16 -16.38 -10.37
CA PHE A 21 1.93 -15.16 -10.13
C PHE A 21 1.93 -14.98 -8.62
N GLY A 22 3.11 -15.12 -8.01
CA GLY A 22 3.30 -14.83 -6.60
C GLY A 22 2.75 -13.43 -6.35
N GLN A 23 1.64 -13.35 -5.61
CA GLN A 23 1.07 -12.09 -5.16
C GLN A 23 1.96 -11.60 -4.03
N GLY A 24 3.08 -10.97 -4.40
CA GLY A 24 4.04 -10.40 -3.49
C GLY A 24 3.72 -8.94 -3.14
N ALA A 25 4.73 -8.18 -2.84
CA ALA A 25 4.65 -6.77 -2.44
C ALA A 25 3.81 -5.88 -3.36
N PHE A 26 3.62 -6.22 -4.64
CA PHE A 26 2.75 -5.50 -5.59
C PHE A 26 1.27 -5.42 -5.20
N SER A 27 0.83 -6.23 -4.25
CA SER A 27 -0.53 -6.19 -3.72
C SER A 27 -0.77 -5.09 -2.69
N PHE A 28 0.27 -4.43 -2.22
CA PHE A 28 0.13 -3.34 -1.27
C PHE A 28 -0.21 -2.03 -1.97
N LYS A 29 -1.20 -1.34 -1.43
CA LYS A 29 -1.67 -0.04 -1.90
C LYS A 29 -1.78 0.95 -0.75
N ILE A 30 -1.43 2.20 -1.00
CA ILE A 30 -1.83 3.30 -0.14
C ILE A 30 -3.35 3.38 -0.25
N ASN A 31 -4.05 3.30 0.88
CA ASN A 31 -5.50 3.22 0.89
C ASN A 31 -6.15 4.50 1.41
N GLU A 32 -5.57 5.10 2.44
CA GLU A 32 -6.10 6.29 3.07
C GLU A 32 -4.98 7.12 3.71
N VAL A 33 -5.16 8.43 3.76
CA VAL A 33 -4.22 9.38 4.36
C VAL A 33 -4.99 10.46 5.11
N VAL A 34 -4.62 10.69 6.37
CA VAL A 34 -5.02 11.85 7.15
C VAL A 34 -3.79 12.68 7.43
N VAL A 35 -3.85 13.97 7.11
CA VAL A 35 -2.70 14.88 7.26
C VAL A 35 -2.70 15.56 8.63
N SER A 36 -3.83 16.15 9.03
CA SER A 36 -4.05 16.79 10.31
C SER A 36 -5.07 15.96 11.11
N ASN A 37 -4.60 15.27 12.14
CA ASN A 37 -5.38 14.36 12.96
C ASN A 37 -5.47 14.88 14.38
N THR A 38 -6.58 15.52 14.75
CA THR A 38 -6.80 16.09 16.08
C THR A 38 -7.87 15.35 16.89
N ASP A 39 -8.77 14.58 16.21
CA ASP A 39 -9.87 13.87 16.87
C ASP A 39 -10.01 12.39 16.42
N GLY A 40 -9.13 11.91 15.52
CA GLY A 40 -9.15 10.55 14.99
C GLY A 40 -8.27 9.56 15.77
N LEU A 41 -7.57 8.71 15.03
CA LEU A 41 -6.73 7.65 15.56
C LEU A 41 -5.65 8.20 16.51
N ILE A 42 -5.40 7.45 17.56
CA ILE A 42 -4.27 7.64 18.48
C ILE A 42 -3.26 6.50 18.31
N ASP A 43 -1.98 6.81 18.46
CA ASP A 43 -0.92 5.81 18.47
C ASP A 43 -0.84 5.07 19.82
N GLU A 44 0.11 4.14 19.95
CA GLU A 44 0.35 3.38 21.18
C GLU A 44 0.88 4.22 22.36
N TYR A 45 1.22 5.49 22.13
CA TYR A 45 1.69 6.44 23.16
C TYR A 45 0.61 7.46 23.55
N GLY A 46 -0.56 7.42 22.90
CA GLY A 46 -1.67 8.31 23.15
C GLY A 46 -1.62 9.62 22.35
N GLU A 47 -0.73 9.71 21.36
CA GLU A 47 -0.55 10.91 20.54
C GLU A 47 -1.39 10.83 19.26
N ARG A 48 -1.79 11.99 18.74
CA ARG A 48 -2.48 12.15 17.45
C ARG A 48 -1.55 12.83 16.47
N THR A 49 -1.23 12.13 15.40
CA THR A 49 -0.41 12.64 14.31
C THR A 49 -1.04 12.25 12.97
N GLY A 50 -0.62 12.89 11.88
CA GLY A 50 -1.02 12.43 10.54
C GLY A 50 -0.62 10.99 10.32
N TRP A 51 -1.39 10.25 9.51
CA TRP A 51 -1.17 8.83 9.30
C TRP A 51 -1.45 8.40 7.85
N ILE A 52 -0.90 7.25 7.50
CA ILE A 52 -1.00 6.61 6.19
C ILE A 52 -1.46 5.17 6.39
N GLU A 53 -2.59 4.79 5.82
CA GLU A 53 -3.06 3.41 5.80
C GLU A 53 -2.59 2.70 4.53
N ILE A 54 -2.02 1.50 4.71
CA ILE A 54 -1.65 0.58 3.63
C ILE A 54 -2.57 -0.62 3.68
N ALA A 55 -3.15 -0.97 2.53
CA ALA A 55 -3.99 -2.16 2.37
C ALA A 55 -3.26 -3.26 1.62
N ASN A 56 -3.42 -4.51 2.06
CA ASN A 56 -3.14 -5.69 1.26
C ASN A 56 -4.35 -6.00 0.39
N THR A 57 -4.30 -5.68 -0.89
CA THR A 57 -5.41 -5.88 -1.83
C THR A 57 -5.48 -7.29 -2.41
N SER A 58 -4.62 -8.20 -1.98
CA SER A 58 -4.61 -9.60 -2.44
C SER A 58 -5.53 -10.51 -1.60
N TRP A 59 -5.74 -11.71 -2.10
CA TRP A 59 -6.45 -12.79 -1.41
C TRP A 59 -5.53 -13.67 -0.56
N GLY A 60 -4.24 -13.31 -0.44
CA GLY A 60 -3.25 -14.04 0.34
C GLY A 60 -2.61 -13.16 1.42
N THR A 61 -1.84 -13.80 2.30
CA THR A 61 -1.03 -13.11 3.30
C THR A 61 0.25 -12.57 2.66
N ASN A 62 0.54 -11.29 2.86
CA ASN A 62 1.75 -10.62 2.40
C ASN A 62 2.39 -9.83 3.55
N ASN A 63 3.70 -9.59 3.47
CA ASN A 63 4.44 -8.91 4.52
C ASN A 63 5.10 -7.62 4.02
N LEU A 64 4.87 -6.51 4.74
CA LEU A 64 5.44 -5.19 4.46
C LEU A 64 6.88 -5.01 4.97
N ARG A 65 7.42 -5.99 5.69
CA ARG A 65 8.79 -5.92 6.22
C ARG A 65 9.79 -5.54 5.12
N SER A 66 10.71 -4.67 5.46
CA SER A 66 11.73 -4.11 4.58
C SER A 66 11.22 -3.20 3.47
N CYS A 67 9.91 -3.04 3.28
CA CYS A 67 9.37 -2.01 2.39
C CYS A 67 9.71 -0.61 2.94
N TYR A 68 9.53 0.39 2.09
CA TYR A 68 9.86 1.78 2.44
C TYR A 68 8.70 2.70 2.11
N LEU A 69 8.44 3.65 3.01
CA LEU A 69 7.55 4.79 2.80
C LEU A 69 8.38 6.07 2.61
N THR A 70 7.89 7.01 1.81
CA THR A 70 8.54 8.31 1.64
C THR A 70 7.56 9.40 1.22
N THR A 71 7.85 10.63 1.62
CA THR A 71 7.24 11.86 1.10
C THR A 71 8.18 12.60 0.12
N ASN A 72 9.39 12.11 -0.09
CA ASN A 72 10.37 12.75 -0.93
C ASN A 72 10.26 12.27 -2.40
N ARG A 73 9.80 13.14 -3.31
CA ARG A 73 9.66 12.85 -4.75
C ARG A 73 10.97 12.47 -5.42
N GLU A 74 12.12 12.91 -4.88
CA GLU A 74 13.44 12.56 -5.44
C GLU A 74 13.68 11.04 -5.39
N ALA A 75 13.01 10.30 -4.48
CA ALA A 75 13.07 8.84 -4.45
C ALA A 75 12.59 8.18 -5.76
N LEU A 76 11.80 8.89 -6.59
CA LEU A 76 11.39 8.43 -7.93
C LEU A 76 12.47 8.57 -9.00
N ASN A 77 13.54 9.30 -8.72
CA ASN A 77 14.62 9.54 -9.69
C ASN A 77 15.30 8.22 -10.07
N LYS A 78 15.20 7.86 -11.35
CA LYS A 78 15.77 6.62 -11.89
C LYS A 78 17.29 6.61 -11.92
N GLY A 79 17.92 7.79 -11.83
CA GLY A 79 19.37 7.94 -11.79
C GLY A 79 20.00 7.61 -10.44
N LEU A 80 19.20 7.57 -9.35
CA LEU A 80 19.72 7.22 -8.03
C LEU A 80 20.07 5.73 -7.92
N SER A 81 21.22 5.46 -7.33
CA SER A 81 21.53 4.12 -6.84
C SER A 81 20.62 3.74 -5.67
N VAL A 82 20.49 2.43 -5.38
CA VAL A 82 19.67 1.98 -4.24
C VAL A 82 20.15 2.57 -2.91
N PRO A 83 21.47 2.61 -2.58
CA PRO A 83 21.94 3.22 -1.35
C PRO A 83 21.63 4.72 -1.20
N GLU A 84 21.57 5.46 -2.31
CA GLU A 84 21.18 6.88 -2.29
C GLU A 84 19.68 7.03 -2.08
N ARG A 85 18.88 6.24 -2.78
CA ARG A 85 17.41 6.28 -2.69
C ARG A 85 16.90 5.94 -1.31
N VAL A 86 17.39 4.87 -0.69
CA VAL A 86 16.90 4.42 0.63
C VAL A 86 17.15 5.43 1.74
N LYS A 87 18.14 6.34 1.58
CA LYS A 87 18.35 7.46 2.51
C LYS A 87 17.22 8.50 2.50
N LEU A 88 16.42 8.51 1.44
CA LEU A 88 15.28 9.42 1.27
C LEU A 88 13.97 8.81 1.78
N MET A 89 14.01 7.61 2.36
CA MET A 89 12.83 6.83 2.69
C MET A 89 12.84 6.36 4.15
N SER A 90 11.67 6.07 4.68
CA SER A 90 11.45 5.42 5.98
C SER A 90 11.36 3.92 5.79
N LEU A 91 12.25 3.18 6.42
CA LEU A 91 12.25 1.71 6.40
C LEU A 91 11.16 1.17 7.33
N ILE A 92 10.35 0.22 6.85
CA ILE A 92 9.48 -0.62 7.69
C ILE A 92 10.35 -1.77 8.23
N PRO A 93 10.64 -1.81 9.55
CA PRO A 93 11.55 -2.78 10.14
C PRO A 93 11.07 -4.23 9.99
N LYS A 94 12.00 -5.17 10.14
CA LYS A 94 11.70 -6.61 10.24
C LYS A 94 11.36 -6.99 11.67
N GLY A 95 10.55 -8.03 11.84
CA GLY A 95 10.32 -8.66 13.14
C GLY A 95 9.05 -8.19 13.86
N ASP A 96 8.28 -7.30 13.29
CA ASP A 96 6.97 -6.93 13.81
C ASP A 96 5.87 -7.70 13.05
N GLU A 97 5.16 -8.57 13.75
CA GLU A 97 4.10 -9.41 13.17
C GLU A 97 2.92 -8.60 12.63
N ARG A 98 2.72 -7.37 13.11
CA ARG A 98 1.69 -6.46 12.59
C ARG A 98 1.89 -6.14 11.11
N THR A 99 3.13 -6.23 10.60
CA THR A 99 3.44 -6.02 9.18
C THR A 99 3.06 -7.20 8.28
N ASN A 100 2.63 -8.33 8.87
CA ASN A 100 2.21 -9.53 8.16
C ASN A 100 0.69 -9.49 7.93
N LEU A 101 0.26 -8.85 6.86
CA LEU A 101 -1.15 -8.60 6.56
C LEU A 101 -1.79 -9.80 5.89
N THR A 102 -2.88 -10.31 6.47
CA THR A 102 -3.75 -11.30 5.81
C THR A 102 -4.50 -10.68 4.62
N ALA A 103 -5.27 -11.49 3.89
CA ALA A 103 -6.08 -11.02 2.75
C ALA A 103 -6.95 -9.82 3.14
N GLN A 104 -6.90 -8.74 2.37
CA GLN A 104 -7.68 -7.51 2.52
C GLN A 104 -7.45 -6.74 3.85
N GLN A 105 -6.49 -7.15 4.65
CA GLN A 105 -6.14 -6.45 5.89
C GLN A 105 -5.42 -5.13 5.62
N ARG A 106 -5.55 -4.20 6.56
CA ARG A 106 -4.95 -2.86 6.53
C ARG A 106 -4.06 -2.64 7.73
N ILE A 107 -3.13 -1.70 7.61
CA ILE A 107 -2.22 -1.26 8.67
C ILE A 107 -1.98 0.24 8.56
N VAL A 108 -1.92 0.93 9.69
CA VAL A 108 -1.65 2.37 9.76
C VAL A 108 -0.20 2.61 10.16
N PHE A 109 0.43 3.57 9.50
CA PHE A 109 1.73 4.14 9.84
C PHE A 109 1.56 5.60 10.23
N PHE A 110 2.05 5.98 11.40
CA PHE A 110 2.02 7.34 11.92
C PHE A 110 3.18 8.16 11.35
N ALA A 111 2.84 9.31 10.76
CA ALA A 111 3.81 10.21 10.12
C ALA A 111 4.25 11.29 11.12
N ASP A 112 5.01 10.89 12.12
CA ASP A 112 5.40 11.71 13.28
C ASP A 112 6.89 12.08 13.32
N GLY A 113 7.71 11.48 12.43
CA GLY A 113 9.16 11.70 12.40
C GLY A 113 9.95 10.90 13.44
N HIS A 114 9.34 9.97 14.17
CA HIS A 114 9.91 9.33 15.37
C HIS A 114 10.06 7.81 15.25
N THR A 115 10.88 7.33 14.33
CA THR A 115 11.12 5.87 14.13
C THR A 115 11.62 5.13 15.38
N ASN A 116 12.11 5.84 16.39
CA ASN A 116 12.50 5.27 17.68
C ASN A 116 11.32 4.82 18.54
N LEU A 117 10.09 5.25 18.22
CA LEU A 117 8.87 4.81 18.89
C LEU A 117 8.40 3.43 18.43
N GLY A 118 8.80 2.97 17.23
CA GLY A 118 8.49 1.61 16.79
C GLY A 118 8.26 1.48 15.29
N THR A 119 7.82 0.27 14.89
CA THR A 119 7.67 -0.11 13.48
C THR A 119 6.65 0.73 12.73
N LEU A 120 5.61 1.22 13.41
CA LEU A 120 4.52 1.97 12.80
C LEU A 120 4.78 3.48 12.70
N HIS A 121 5.96 3.94 13.11
CA HIS A 121 6.36 5.35 13.10
C HIS A 121 7.35 5.63 11.97
N THR A 122 7.07 6.68 11.17
CA THR A 122 7.93 7.02 10.03
C THR A 122 8.99 8.06 10.40
N ASN A 123 9.99 8.25 9.54
CA ASN A 123 11.03 9.28 9.73
C ASN A 123 10.65 10.65 9.14
N PHE A 124 9.39 10.84 8.78
CA PHE A 124 8.86 12.08 8.19
C PHE A 124 7.51 12.43 8.80
N THR A 125 7.10 13.68 8.61
CA THR A 125 5.76 14.18 8.92
C THR A 125 5.03 14.56 7.64
N LEU A 126 3.70 14.66 7.71
CA LEU A 126 2.86 15.24 6.67
C LEU A 126 2.70 16.75 6.91
N LYS A 127 2.50 17.52 5.84
CA LYS A 127 2.44 18.98 5.88
C LYS A 127 1.01 19.43 5.78
N GLU A 128 0.51 20.00 6.86
CA GLU A 128 -0.85 20.55 6.92
C GLU A 128 -1.05 21.70 5.95
N GLY A 129 -2.21 21.71 5.29
CA GLY A 129 -2.58 22.77 4.35
C GLY A 129 -1.78 22.78 3.04
N GLU A 130 -0.87 21.81 2.85
CA GLU A 130 -0.07 21.67 1.64
C GLU A 130 -0.39 20.35 0.90
N GLU A 131 0.03 20.28 -0.36
CA GLU A 131 0.06 19.02 -1.10
C GLU A 131 1.11 18.09 -0.53
N ASN A 132 0.76 16.82 -0.28
CA ASN A 132 1.67 15.80 0.20
C ASN A 132 1.85 14.71 -0.85
N PHE A 133 3.09 14.43 -1.23
CA PHE A 133 3.42 13.24 -2.00
C PHE A 133 3.74 12.09 -1.07
N ILE A 134 3.21 10.91 -1.37
CA ILE A 134 3.50 9.68 -0.62
C ILE A 134 3.80 8.57 -1.62
N ALA A 135 4.83 7.79 -1.36
CA ALA A 135 5.17 6.60 -2.15
C ALA A 135 5.57 5.43 -1.27
N LEU A 136 5.16 4.24 -1.70
CA LEU A 136 5.50 2.96 -1.11
C LEU A 136 6.43 2.21 -2.07
N PHE A 137 7.59 1.80 -1.57
CA PHE A 137 8.58 1.02 -2.33
C PHE A 137 8.75 -0.39 -1.73
N ASP A 138 9.04 -1.34 -2.61
CA ASP A 138 9.42 -2.70 -2.23
C ASP A 138 10.73 -2.72 -1.43
N GLY A 139 10.93 -3.79 -0.67
CA GLY A 139 12.11 -4.05 0.15
C GLY A 139 13.45 -4.07 -0.61
N ASN A 140 13.41 -4.15 -1.94
CA ASN A 140 14.59 -3.99 -2.78
C ASN A 140 15.06 -2.51 -2.91
N GLY A 141 14.32 -1.55 -2.34
CA GLY A 141 14.62 -0.11 -2.38
C GLY A 141 14.59 0.51 -3.78
N LYS A 142 14.00 -0.17 -4.78
CA LYS A 142 14.00 0.26 -6.18
C LYS A 142 12.62 0.25 -6.82
N THR A 143 11.84 -0.78 -6.54
CA THR A 143 10.53 -1.00 -7.18
C THR A 143 9.47 -0.17 -6.48
N LEU A 144 8.85 0.76 -7.21
CA LEU A 144 7.66 1.48 -6.74
C LEU A 144 6.46 0.53 -6.73
N LEU A 145 5.81 0.40 -5.59
CA LEU A 145 4.59 -0.39 -5.42
C LEU A 145 3.33 0.45 -5.63
N ASP A 146 3.32 1.64 -5.03
CA ASP A 146 2.22 2.59 -5.17
C ASP A 146 2.69 4.01 -4.85
N SER A 147 1.96 5.03 -5.34
CA SER A 147 2.19 6.42 -4.98
C SER A 147 0.94 7.25 -5.17
N ILE A 148 0.81 8.30 -4.37
CA ILE A 148 -0.29 9.24 -4.40
C ILE A 148 0.21 10.66 -4.16
N THR A 149 -0.48 11.62 -4.73
CA THR A 149 -0.40 13.02 -4.35
C THR A 149 -1.70 13.39 -3.64
N VAL A 150 -1.58 13.66 -2.34
CA VAL A 150 -2.70 14.07 -1.48
C VAL A 150 -2.88 15.57 -1.63
N PRO A 151 -4.08 16.07 -1.97
CA PRO A 151 -4.33 17.50 -2.02
C PRO A 151 -4.25 18.12 -0.62
N PRO A 152 -4.20 19.46 -0.50
CA PRO A 152 -4.38 20.10 0.79
C PRO A 152 -5.72 19.66 1.43
N LEU A 153 -5.65 19.16 2.67
CA LEU A 153 -6.80 18.69 3.43
C LEU A 153 -7.05 19.62 4.60
N ALA A 154 -8.33 19.76 5.01
CA ALA A 154 -8.69 20.37 6.26
C ALA A 154 -8.39 19.42 7.43
N GLU A 155 -8.49 19.92 8.65
CA GLU A 155 -8.33 19.15 9.88
C GLU A 155 -9.32 17.98 9.92
N ASN A 156 -8.81 16.79 10.26
CA ASN A 156 -9.52 15.51 10.34
C ASN A 156 -10.15 15.02 9.02
N GLN A 157 -9.93 15.69 7.89
CA GLN A 157 -10.27 15.11 6.60
C GLN A 157 -9.30 14.01 6.22
N SER A 158 -9.82 12.99 5.53
CA SER A 158 -9.01 11.95 4.90
C SER A 158 -9.05 12.05 3.37
N TYR A 159 -8.03 11.49 2.73
CA TYR A 159 -7.99 11.23 1.29
C TYR A 159 -7.91 9.73 1.10
N ALA A 160 -9.00 9.12 0.65
CA ALA A 160 -9.18 7.67 0.68
C ALA A 160 -9.55 7.08 -0.67
N ARG A 161 -9.22 5.79 -0.86
CA ARG A 161 -9.70 4.97 -1.98
C ARG A 161 -11.09 4.46 -1.66
N VAL A 162 -12.09 4.95 -2.39
CA VAL A 162 -13.49 4.55 -2.27
C VAL A 162 -13.90 3.79 -3.53
N TYR A 163 -14.64 2.69 -3.36
CA TYR A 163 -15.22 1.99 -4.51
C TYR A 163 -16.43 2.77 -5.02
N ASP A 164 -16.35 3.24 -6.26
CA ASP A 164 -17.43 3.90 -6.95
C ASP A 164 -18.20 2.88 -7.80
N SER A 165 -19.46 2.66 -7.46
CA SER A 165 -20.33 1.70 -8.15
C SER A 165 -20.70 2.11 -9.57
N ASP A 166 -20.68 3.40 -9.87
CA ASP A 166 -21.07 3.92 -11.18
C ASP A 166 -19.96 3.71 -12.21
N SER A 167 -18.71 3.90 -11.81
CA SER A 167 -17.54 3.64 -12.64
C SER A 167 -16.98 2.21 -12.50
N GLU A 168 -17.51 1.41 -11.56
CA GLU A 168 -17.01 0.09 -11.17
C GLU A 168 -15.49 0.08 -10.85
N ALA A 169 -15.01 1.16 -10.23
CA ALA A 169 -13.58 1.38 -9.98
C ALA A 169 -13.35 1.99 -8.59
N TYR A 170 -12.10 1.83 -8.10
CA TYR A 170 -11.65 2.60 -6.94
C TYR A 170 -11.22 4.00 -7.38
N VAL A 171 -11.81 5.01 -6.78
CA VAL A 171 -11.49 6.42 -6.96
C VAL A 171 -10.94 7.02 -5.67
N TRP A 172 -10.21 8.11 -5.79
CA TRP A 172 -9.75 8.86 -4.63
C TRP A 172 -10.73 9.97 -4.30
N MET A 173 -11.14 10.04 -3.04
CA MET A 173 -12.08 11.04 -2.53
C MET A 173 -11.57 11.69 -1.25
N VAL A 174 -11.92 12.95 -1.05
CA VAL A 174 -11.79 13.61 0.25
C VAL A 174 -13.04 13.25 1.05
N LEU A 175 -12.85 12.71 2.25
CA LEU A 175 -13.90 12.36 3.19
C LEU A 175 -13.79 13.23 4.44
N ASP A 176 -14.94 13.62 4.99
CA ASP A 176 -15.01 14.33 6.27
C ASP A 176 -14.89 13.35 7.45
N ALA A 177 -14.58 13.83 8.63
CA ALA A 177 -14.30 13.01 9.82
C ALA A 177 -15.48 12.11 10.26
N ASP A 178 -16.69 12.44 9.88
CA ASP A 178 -17.92 11.70 10.14
C ASP A 178 -18.25 10.64 9.06
N GLU A 179 -17.44 10.57 8.01
CA GLU A 179 -17.58 9.62 6.88
C GLU A 179 -16.50 8.52 6.88
N VAL A 180 -15.58 8.53 7.87
CA VAL A 180 -14.41 7.64 7.97
C VAL A 180 -14.68 6.43 8.85
#